data_a16258d3fe6c15d726f15ae94badd824
#
_entry.id   a16258d3fe6c15d726f15ae94badd824
#
_cell.length_a   1.000
_cell.length_b   1.000
_cell.length_c   1.000
_cell.angle_alpha   90.00
_cell.angle_beta   90.00
_cell.angle_gamma   90.00
#
_symmetry.space_group_name_H-M   'P 1'
#
loop_
_entity.id
_entity.type
_entity.pdbx_description
1 polymer ?
#
loop_
_entity_poly.entity_id
_entity_poly.type
_entity_poly.pdbx_seq_one_letter_code
_entity_poly.pdbx_strand_id
1 'polypeptide(L)'
;MIRTYPKLFLALLLLPFAARAGDPGFNGRWHQDTGHSTALDGWSAMDLVITAGGTGVSLRHDMTWRSTHVSAVDAIDTVQPVEIGDFFRIDQRHMAVYALPKAAAHVRAAWLDGGRTLRVEAEVPLEVSQGVRTMRIYDEYRLLEGDTVLELIELHSTRERPLVYYFNKATP
;
A
#
# COMPACT_ATOMS: atom_id res chain seq x y z
N MET A 1 -27.35 1.32 62.99
CA MET A 1 -26.28 2.13 62.31
C MET A 1 -26.00 1.47 60.96
N ILE A 2 -26.54 2.02 59.88
CA ILE A 2 -26.33 1.52 58.53
C ILE A 2 -25.24 2.37 57.88
N ARG A 3 -24.08 1.80 57.58
CA ARG A 3 -22.97 2.48 56.93
C ARG A 3 -23.17 2.38 55.41
N THR A 4 -23.54 3.49 54.77
CA THR A 4 -23.60 3.69 53.32
C THR A 4 -22.18 3.93 52.80
N TYR A 5 -21.66 3.02 51.94
CA TYR A 5 -20.40 3.24 51.19
C TYR A 5 -20.71 4.00 49.91
N PRO A 6 -19.95 5.04 49.53
CA PRO A 6 -20.14 5.70 48.26
C PRO A 6 -19.68 4.82 47.11
N LYS A 7 -20.57 4.59 46.14
CA LYS A 7 -20.22 3.91 44.88
C LYS A 7 -19.36 4.83 44.03
N LEU A 8 -18.07 4.56 43.96
CA LEU A 8 -17.15 5.25 43.07
C LEU A 8 -17.44 4.79 41.62
N PHE A 9 -18.10 5.66 40.84
CA PHE A 9 -18.28 5.46 39.39
C PHE A 9 -16.95 5.80 38.70
N LEU A 10 -16.20 4.80 38.29
CA LEU A 10 -15.04 4.93 37.44
C LEU A 10 -15.53 5.20 35.99
N ALA A 11 -15.58 6.47 35.59
CA ALA A 11 -15.86 6.86 34.22
C ALA A 11 -14.65 6.49 33.35
N LEU A 12 -14.76 5.41 32.58
CA LEU A 12 -13.77 5.01 31.58
C LEU A 12 -13.85 6.03 30.42
N LEU A 13 -12.93 6.98 30.37
CA LEU A 13 -12.77 7.91 29.27
C LEU A 13 -12.27 7.12 28.04
N LEU A 14 -13.20 6.75 27.15
CA LEU A 14 -12.89 6.28 25.81
C LEU A 14 -12.35 7.47 25.01
N LEU A 15 -11.04 7.63 24.98
CA LEU A 15 -10.40 8.58 24.07
C LEU A 15 -10.65 8.07 22.63
N PRO A 16 -11.25 8.89 21.75
CA PRO A 16 -11.40 8.50 20.36
C PRO A 16 -10.00 8.32 19.77
N PHE A 17 -9.72 7.15 19.21
CA PHE A 17 -8.57 6.96 18.33
C PHE A 17 -8.79 7.84 17.12
N ALA A 18 -8.20 9.04 17.12
CA ALA A 18 -8.20 9.89 15.94
C ALA A 18 -7.41 9.16 14.84
N ALA A 19 -8.09 8.86 13.73
CA ALA A 19 -7.42 8.35 12.53
C ALA A 19 -6.31 9.36 12.17
N ARG A 20 -5.08 8.90 12.15
CA ARG A 20 -3.95 9.77 11.80
C ARG A 20 -3.95 9.98 10.30
N ALA A 21 -3.88 11.23 9.88
CA ALA A 21 -3.65 11.59 8.48
C ALA A 21 -2.20 11.26 8.10
N GLY A 22 -1.99 10.92 6.83
CA GLY A 22 -0.64 10.75 6.28
C GLY A 22 0.11 12.08 6.19
N ASP A 23 1.42 11.99 6.19
CA ASP A 23 2.29 13.14 5.97
C ASP A 23 2.02 13.71 4.56
N PRO A 24 1.77 15.02 4.41
CA PRO A 24 1.56 15.64 3.10
C PRO A 24 2.75 15.49 2.15
N GLY A 25 3.92 15.17 2.66
CA GLY A 25 5.11 14.83 1.90
C GLY A 25 4.91 13.66 0.93
N PHE A 26 3.94 12.77 1.18
CA PHE A 26 3.59 11.69 0.24
C PHE A 26 3.03 12.20 -1.09
N ASN A 27 2.30 13.31 -1.08
CA ASN A 27 1.61 13.79 -2.27
C ASN A 27 2.58 14.19 -3.37
N GLY A 28 2.27 13.77 -4.59
CA GLY A 28 3.01 14.12 -5.79
C GLY A 28 3.39 12.92 -6.65
N ARG A 29 4.27 13.18 -7.62
CA ARG A 29 4.85 12.17 -8.51
C ARG A 29 6.22 11.76 -7.99
N TRP A 30 6.49 10.47 -8.10
CA TRP A 30 7.70 9.80 -7.65
C TRP A 30 8.26 8.98 -8.80
N HIS A 31 9.50 9.24 -9.21
CA HIS A 31 10.21 8.52 -10.27
C HIS A 31 11.07 7.43 -9.65
N GLN A 32 10.94 6.21 -10.14
CA GLN A 32 11.75 5.09 -9.67
C GLN A 32 13.24 5.33 -9.93
N ASP A 33 14.03 5.13 -8.90
CA ASP A 33 15.49 5.00 -9.01
C ASP A 33 15.83 3.54 -9.35
N THR A 34 15.99 3.25 -10.64
CA THR A 34 16.26 1.89 -11.11
C THR A 34 17.64 1.38 -10.71
N GLY A 35 18.57 2.29 -10.37
CA GLY A 35 19.93 1.92 -9.97
C GLY A 35 20.01 1.36 -8.55
N HIS A 36 19.08 1.75 -7.69
CA HIS A 36 19.03 1.33 -6.29
C HIS A 36 17.83 0.43 -5.96
N SER A 37 16.98 0.14 -6.95
CA SER A 37 15.77 -0.66 -6.78
C SER A 37 15.97 -2.11 -7.19
N THR A 38 15.12 -2.99 -6.67
CA THR A 38 14.93 -4.32 -7.24
C THR A 38 14.52 -4.18 -8.71
N ALA A 39 15.09 -5.00 -9.59
CA ALA A 39 14.75 -4.96 -11.00
C ALA A 39 13.26 -5.29 -11.22
N LEU A 40 12.60 -4.45 -12.01
CA LEU A 40 11.22 -4.69 -12.44
C LEU A 40 11.19 -5.83 -13.45
N ASP A 41 10.33 -6.83 -13.20
CA ASP A 41 10.20 -7.97 -14.09
C ASP A 41 9.38 -7.60 -15.34
N GLY A 42 10.10 -7.38 -16.44
CA GLY A 42 9.51 -7.03 -17.73
C GLY A 42 9.13 -5.55 -17.92
N TRP A 43 9.32 -4.69 -16.95
CA TRP A 43 9.12 -3.25 -17.07
C TRP A 43 10.47 -2.51 -17.07
N SER A 44 10.54 -1.40 -17.78
CA SER A 44 11.76 -0.56 -17.85
C SER A 44 11.72 0.65 -16.93
N ALA A 45 10.53 1.09 -16.52
CA ALA A 45 10.34 2.20 -15.61
C ALA A 45 9.00 2.09 -14.88
N MET A 46 8.95 2.67 -13.70
CA MET A 46 7.74 2.84 -12.91
C MET A 46 7.73 4.24 -12.29
N ASP A 47 6.65 4.97 -12.54
CA ASP A 47 6.34 6.17 -11.78
C ASP A 47 5.17 5.86 -10.84
N LEU A 48 5.23 6.43 -9.64
CA LEU A 48 4.16 6.35 -8.67
C LEU A 48 3.62 7.76 -8.44
N VAL A 49 2.29 7.94 -8.53
CA VAL A 49 1.63 9.18 -8.15
C VAL A 49 0.74 8.92 -6.95
N ILE A 50 1.04 9.59 -5.85
CA ILE A 50 0.30 9.46 -4.59
C ILE A 50 -0.54 10.70 -4.38
N THR A 51 -1.81 10.48 -4.03
CA THR A 51 -2.71 11.54 -3.55
C THR A 51 -3.36 11.06 -2.27
N ALA A 52 -3.00 11.66 -1.16
CA ALA A 52 -3.52 11.35 0.16
C ALA A 52 -4.32 12.53 0.72
N GLY A 53 -5.51 12.26 1.27
CA GLY A 53 -6.36 13.27 1.90
C GLY A 53 -7.47 12.63 2.73
N GLY A 54 -7.69 13.14 3.94
CA GLY A 54 -8.62 12.52 4.87
C GLY A 54 -8.21 11.09 5.22
N THR A 55 -9.11 10.12 5.01
CA THR A 55 -8.80 8.68 5.13
C THR A 55 -8.43 8.03 3.81
N GLY A 56 -8.66 8.71 2.69
CA GLY A 56 -8.44 8.19 1.34
C GLY A 56 -7.00 8.35 0.87
N VAL A 57 -6.48 7.34 0.18
CA VAL A 57 -5.20 7.39 -0.55
C VAL A 57 -5.41 6.79 -1.94
N SER A 58 -4.97 7.51 -2.95
CA SER A 58 -4.90 7.01 -4.33
C SER A 58 -3.44 6.74 -4.68
N LEU A 59 -3.15 5.51 -5.07
CA LEU A 59 -1.86 5.06 -5.59
C LEU A 59 -2.01 4.80 -7.08
N ARG A 60 -1.42 5.64 -7.92
CA ARG A 60 -1.39 5.42 -9.36
C ARG A 60 0.01 4.98 -9.78
N HIS A 61 0.09 3.81 -10.40
CA HIS A 61 1.30 3.24 -10.95
C HIS A 61 1.31 3.45 -12.46
N ASP A 62 2.25 4.22 -12.96
CA ASP A 62 2.48 4.45 -14.38
C ASP A 62 3.70 3.61 -14.81
N MET A 63 3.47 2.50 -15.52
CA MET A 63 4.48 1.53 -15.92
C MET A 63 4.82 1.67 -17.39
N THR A 64 6.08 1.52 -17.73
CA THR A 64 6.55 1.59 -19.12
C THR A 64 7.40 0.36 -19.48
N TRP A 65 7.14 -0.23 -20.65
CA TRP A 65 7.97 -1.22 -21.29
C TRP A 65 7.97 -1.01 -22.81
N ARG A 66 9.09 -0.57 -23.35
CA ARG A 66 9.20 -0.16 -24.78
C ARG A 66 8.16 0.91 -25.10
N SER A 67 7.26 0.62 -26.08
CA SER A 67 6.13 1.49 -26.45
C SER A 67 4.85 1.22 -25.65
N THR A 68 4.86 0.25 -24.75
CA THR A 68 3.68 -0.07 -23.92
C THR A 68 3.71 0.77 -22.65
N HIS A 69 2.58 1.45 -22.41
CA HIS A 69 2.33 2.20 -21.18
C HIS A 69 1.08 1.65 -20.52
N VAL A 70 1.17 1.42 -19.21
CA VAL A 70 0.05 0.98 -18.39
C VAL A 70 -0.06 1.93 -17.21
N SER A 71 -1.27 2.38 -16.93
CA SER A 71 -1.60 3.16 -15.75
C SER A 71 -2.66 2.41 -14.96
N ALA A 72 -2.38 2.13 -13.70
CA ALA A 72 -3.30 1.48 -12.79
C ALA A 72 -3.47 2.32 -11.53
N VAL A 73 -4.68 2.36 -10.98
CA VAL A 73 -5.01 3.17 -9.81
C VAL A 73 -5.68 2.30 -8.76
N ASP A 74 -5.06 2.27 -7.58
CA ASP A 74 -5.66 1.69 -6.38
C ASP A 74 -6.17 2.82 -5.47
N ALA A 75 -7.49 2.84 -5.25
CA ALA A 75 -8.11 3.76 -4.29
C ALA A 75 -8.36 3.02 -2.99
N ILE A 76 -7.63 3.39 -1.96
CA ILE A 76 -7.65 2.73 -0.64
C ILE A 76 -8.14 3.67 0.45
N ASP A 77 -8.65 3.09 1.53
CA ASP A 77 -9.02 3.82 2.75
C ASP A 77 -8.16 3.32 3.92
N THR A 78 -7.65 4.24 4.72
CA THR A 78 -6.72 3.93 5.83
C THR A 78 -7.42 3.61 7.15
N VAL A 79 -8.76 3.58 7.15
CA VAL A 79 -9.59 3.28 8.33
C VAL A 79 -10.47 2.07 8.07
N GLN A 80 -11.03 1.95 6.85
CA GLN A 80 -11.96 0.87 6.47
C GLN A 80 -11.34 -0.03 5.39
N PRO A 81 -11.50 -1.35 5.49
CA PRO A 81 -11.14 -2.26 4.39
C PRO A 81 -11.94 -1.91 3.13
N VAL A 82 -11.33 -2.09 1.96
CA VAL A 82 -11.96 -1.87 0.66
C VAL A 82 -11.77 -3.09 -0.25
N GLU A 83 -12.71 -3.27 -1.18
CA GLU A 83 -12.61 -4.26 -2.26
C GLU A 83 -12.17 -3.54 -3.53
N ILE A 84 -11.04 -3.95 -4.11
CA ILE A 84 -10.48 -3.34 -5.32
C ILE A 84 -10.45 -4.38 -6.43
N GLY A 85 -11.21 -4.13 -7.50
CA GLY A 85 -11.08 -4.88 -8.74
C GLY A 85 -9.76 -4.51 -9.43
N ASP A 86 -9.10 -5.49 -10.04
CA ASP A 86 -7.84 -5.27 -10.76
C ASP A 86 -6.74 -4.58 -9.90
N PHE A 87 -6.66 -4.94 -8.61
CA PHE A 87 -5.63 -4.42 -7.71
C PHE A 87 -4.26 -4.53 -8.36
N PHE A 88 -3.58 -3.39 -8.47
CA PHE A 88 -2.26 -3.33 -9.09
C PHE A 88 -1.25 -4.15 -8.28
N ARG A 89 -0.45 -4.92 -8.99
CA ARG A 89 0.70 -5.62 -8.48
C ARG A 89 1.78 -5.68 -9.55
N ILE A 90 3.03 -5.75 -9.14
CA ILE A 90 4.14 -5.98 -10.07
C ILE A 90 4.13 -7.46 -10.42
N ASP A 91 3.63 -7.77 -11.62
CA ASP A 91 3.52 -9.14 -12.11
C ASP A 91 4.88 -9.77 -12.38
N GLN A 92 5.03 -11.00 -11.93
CA GLN A 92 6.12 -11.88 -12.34
C GLN A 92 5.68 -12.69 -13.55
N ARG A 93 5.98 -12.19 -14.74
CA ARG A 93 5.59 -12.84 -16.00
C ARG A 93 6.09 -14.28 -16.16
N HIS A 94 7.12 -14.68 -15.40
CA HIS A 94 7.72 -16.02 -15.52
C HIS A 94 7.09 -17.08 -14.60
N MET A 95 6.19 -16.71 -13.70
CA MET A 95 5.65 -17.65 -12.72
C MET A 95 4.27 -18.23 -13.07
N ALA A 96 3.72 -17.93 -14.25
CA ALA A 96 2.37 -18.37 -14.64
C ALA A 96 1.30 -18.10 -13.56
N VAL A 97 1.38 -16.92 -12.96
CA VAL A 97 0.45 -16.42 -11.93
C VAL A 97 -0.40 -15.34 -12.55
N TYR A 98 -1.70 -15.55 -12.62
CA TYR A 98 -2.63 -14.65 -13.29
C TYR A 98 -3.64 -14.09 -12.30
N ALA A 99 -4.01 -12.81 -12.48
CA ALA A 99 -5.17 -12.27 -11.78
C ALA A 99 -6.41 -13.07 -12.14
N LEU A 100 -7.20 -13.43 -11.15
CA LEU A 100 -8.50 -14.03 -11.41
C LEU A 100 -9.43 -12.95 -12.00
N PRO A 101 -9.92 -13.11 -13.24
CA PRO A 101 -10.77 -12.11 -13.87
C PRO A 101 -11.99 -11.78 -13.02
N LYS A 102 -12.28 -10.50 -12.84
CA LYS A 102 -13.43 -9.98 -12.07
C LYS A 102 -13.43 -10.30 -10.57
N ALA A 103 -12.35 -10.86 -10.03
CA ALA A 103 -12.21 -11.00 -8.59
C ALA A 103 -11.60 -9.74 -7.99
N ALA A 104 -12.20 -9.26 -6.90
CA ALA A 104 -11.66 -8.15 -6.16
C ALA A 104 -10.60 -8.63 -5.15
N ALA A 105 -9.59 -7.80 -4.92
CA ALA A 105 -8.68 -7.94 -3.80
C ALA A 105 -9.29 -7.31 -2.56
N HIS A 106 -9.16 -7.98 -1.41
CA HIS A 106 -9.51 -7.40 -0.11
C HIS A 106 -8.31 -6.61 0.42
N VAL A 107 -8.46 -5.30 0.56
CA VAL A 107 -7.36 -4.38 0.87
C VAL A 107 -7.60 -3.66 2.19
N ARG A 108 -6.56 -3.60 3.02
CA ARG A 108 -6.50 -2.81 4.25
C ARG A 108 -5.30 -1.91 4.21
N ALA A 109 -5.44 -0.71 4.75
CA ALA A 109 -4.30 0.20 4.87
C ALA A 109 -4.31 0.94 6.20
N ALA A 110 -3.15 1.43 6.61
CA ALA A 110 -3.00 2.24 7.80
C ALA A 110 -1.77 3.14 7.71
N TRP A 111 -1.88 4.32 8.31
CA TRP A 111 -0.73 5.19 8.54
C TRP A 111 0.01 4.79 9.81
N LEU A 112 1.31 4.63 9.71
CA LEU A 112 2.25 4.33 10.80
C LEU A 112 3.25 5.47 10.97
N ASP A 113 4.05 5.41 12.04
CA ASP A 113 5.19 6.31 12.31
C ASP A 113 4.82 7.81 12.19
N GLY A 114 3.67 8.16 12.76
CA GLY A 114 3.22 9.55 12.71
C GLY A 114 2.73 10.01 11.34
N GLY A 115 2.39 9.09 10.43
CA GLY A 115 1.96 9.38 9.08
C GLY A 115 3.10 9.26 8.04
N ARG A 116 4.30 8.89 8.44
CA ARG A 116 5.47 8.77 7.56
C ARG A 116 5.63 7.41 6.87
N THR A 117 4.80 6.44 7.27
CA THR A 117 4.73 5.12 6.64
C THR A 117 3.28 4.81 6.30
N LEU A 118 3.00 4.51 5.03
CA LEU A 118 1.73 3.92 4.59
C LEU A 118 1.93 2.41 4.46
N ARG A 119 1.21 1.65 5.27
CA ARG A 119 1.13 0.20 5.14
C ARG A 119 -0.12 -0.17 4.35
N VAL A 120 0.04 -1.06 3.36
CA VAL A 120 -1.05 -1.65 2.59
C VAL A 120 -0.94 -3.17 2.67
N GLU A 121 -2.02 -3.83 3.01
CA GLU A 121 -2.15 -5.28 3.05
C GLU A 121 -3.25 -5.69 2.07
N ALA A 122 -2.95 -6.60 1.15
CA ALA A 122 -3.92 -7.08 0.18
C ALA A 122 -3.97 -8.61 0.12
N GLU A 123 -5.18 -9.14 0.02
CA GLU A 123 -5.47 -10.54 -0.30
C GLU A 123 -6.00 -10.60 -1.73
N VAL A 124 -5.16 -11.09 -2.65
CA VAL A 124 -5.43 -11.07 -4.08
C VAL A 124 -5.73 -12.50 -4.56
N PRO A 125 -6.92 -12.79 -5.08
CA PRO A 125 -7.22 -14.10 -5.66
C PRO A 125 -6.50 -14.25 -7.01
N LEU A 126 -5.75 -15.35 -7.15
CA LEU A 126 -4.96 -15.68 -8.31
C LEU A 126 -5.37 -17.03 -8.89
N GLU A 127 -5.28 -17.16 -10.20
CA GLU A 127 -5.33 -18.44 -10.90
C GLU A 127 -3.91 -18.98 -11.09
N VAL A 128 -3.69 -20.20 -10.63
CA VAL A 128 -2.44 -20.93 -10.80
C VAL A 128 -2.76 -22.31 -11.38
N SER A 129 -1.76 -23.05 -11.85
CA SER A 129 -1.95 -24.39 -12.46
C SER A 129 -2.73 -25.38 -11.57
N GLN A 130 -2.76 -25.15 -10.27
CA GLN A 130 -3.44 -26.00 -9.28
C GLN A 130 -4.79 -25.42 -8.82
N GLY A 131 -5.36 -24.47 -9.56
CA GLY A 131 -6.62 -23.80 -9.25
C GLY A 131 -6.42 -22.43 -8.59
N VAL A 132 -7.48 -21.90 -7.97
CA VAL A 132 -7.46 -20.58 -7.34
C VAL A 132 -6.70 -20.61 -6.02
N ARG A 133 -5.83 -19.62 -5.81
CA ARG A 133 -5.09 -19.39 -4.56
C ARG A 133 -5.15 -17.91 -4.20
N THR A 134 -5.03 -17.61 -2.92
CA THR A 134 -4.91 -16.23 -2.44
C THR A 134 -3.45 -15.89 -2.25
N MET A 135 -2.98 -14.85 -2.95
CA MET A 135 -1.70 -14.22 -2.70
C MET A 135 -1.91 -13.12 -1.66
N ARG A 136 -1.08 -13.11 -0.64
CA ARG A 136 -1.00 -12.00 0.32
C ARG A 136 0.14 -11.09 -0.07
N ILE A 137 -0.17 -9.81 -0.12
CA ILE A 137 0.78 -8.73 -0.38
C ILE A 137 0.83 -7.87 0.88
N TYR A 138 2.02 -7.43 1.23
CA TYR A 138 2.27 -6.50 2.31
C TYR A 138 3.25 -5.45 1.81
N ASP A 139 2.80 -4.21 1.75
CA ASP A 139 3.56 -3.08 1.26
C ASP A 139 3.77 -2.06 2.36
N GLU A 140 4.98 -1.52 2.44
CA GLU A 140 5.28 -0.34 3.23
C GLU A 140 5.89 0.74 2.34
N TYR A 141 5.18 1.84 2.17
CA TYR A 141 5.66 3.07 1.55
C TYR A 141 6.18 3.98 2.65
N ARG A 142 7.46 4.30 2.64
CA ARG A 142 8.14 5.07 3.69
C ARG A 142 8.74 6.35 3.14
N LEU A 143 8.38 7.49 3.74
CA LEU A 143 9.07 8.76 3.48
C LEU A 143 10.40 8.76 4.25
N LEU A 144 11.51 8.84 3.51
CA LEU A 144 12.83 8.98 4.07
C LEU A 144 13.16 10.45 4.37
N GLU A 145 14.38 10.72 4.84
CA GLU A 145 14.80 12.07 5.22
C GLU A 145 14.58 13.10 4.10
N GLY A 146 14.11 14.28 4.49
CA GLY A 146 13.91 15.40 3.59
C GLY A 146 12.72 15.29 2.65
N ASP A 147 11.87 14.24 2.77
CA ASP A 147 10.68 14.00 1.96
C ASP A 147 10.91 14.02 0.43
N THR A 148 12.14 13.72 0.03
CA THR A 148 12.57 13.68 -1.38
C THR A 148 12.77 12.27 -1.90
N VAL A 149 12.82 11.29 -1.00
CA VAL A 149 12.96 9.86 -1.30
C VAL A 149 11.81 9.09 -0.67
N LEU A 150 11.19 8.22 -1.46
CA LEU A 150 10.19 7.25 -1.01
C LEU A 150 10.77 5.85 -1.18
N GLU A 151 10.73 5.05 -0.13
CA GLU A 151 11.06 3.63 -0.16
C GLU A 151 9.75 2.82 -0.18
N LEU A 152 9.65 1.86 -1.08
CA LEU A 152 8.60 0.83 -1.07
C LEU A 152 9.25 -0.51 -0.79
N ILE A 153 8.82 -1.16 0.28
CA ILE A 153 9.14 -2.56 0.59
C ILE A 153 7.87 -3.38 0.34
N GLU A 154 7.95 -4.33 -0.58
CA GLU A 154 6.84 -5.19 -0.98
C GLU A 154 7.16 -6.65 -0.67
N LEU A 155 6.30 -7.30 0.10
CA LEU A 155 6.37 -8.72 0.45
C LEU A 155 5.21 -9.47 -0.20
N HIS A 156 5.52 -10.52 -0.94
CA HIS A 156 4.53 -11.42 -1.51
C HIS A 156 4.60 -12.80 -0.86
N SER A 157 3.46 -13.40 -0.56
CA SER A 157 3.43 -14.78 -0.04
C SER A 157 3.93 -15.83 -1.03
N THR A 158 4.15 -15.44 -2.28
CA THR A 158 4.69 -16.27 -3.36
C THR A 158 6.19 -16.07 -3.59
N ARG A 159 6.86 -15.21 -2.80
CA ARG A 159 8.29 -14.91 -2.92
C ARG A 159 9.02 -15.13 -1.61
N GLU A 160 10.28 -15.56 -1.71
CA GLU A 160 11.16 -15.74 -0.55
C GLU A 160 11.87 -14.44 -0.13
N ARG A 161 11.96 -13.46 -1.03
CA ARG A 161 12.67 -12.22 -0.79
C ARG A 161 11.78 -11.03 -1.05
N PRO A 162 11.91 -9.95 -0.26
CA PRO A 162 11.21 -8.71 -0.52
C PRO A 162 11.64 -8.09 -1.85
N LEU A 163 10.74 -7.32 -2.43
CA LEU A 163 11.05 -6.35 -3.47
C LEU A 163 11.25 -5.01 -2.79
N VAL A 164 12.30 -4.29 -3.14
CA VAL A 164 12.59 -2.97 -2.58
C VAL A 164 12.77 -1.99 -3.72
N TYR A 165 11.99 -0.93 -3.69
CA TYR A 165 12.01 0.12 -4.70
C TYR A 165 12.26 1.47 -4.03
N TYR A 166 13.11 2.26 -4.63
CA TYR A 166 13.37 3.64 -4.26
C TYR A 166 12.86 4.57 -5.34
N PHE A 167 12.26 5.66 -4.91
CA PHE A 167 11.72 6.68 -5.80
C PHE A 167 12.22 8.05 -5.37
N ASN A 168 12.57 8.87 -6.34
CA ASN A 168 12.89 10.27 -6.14
C ASN A 168 11.68 11.14 -6.46
N LYS A 169 11.40 12.13 -5.61
CA LYS A 169 10.28 13.04 -5.82
C LYS A 169 10.50 13.86 -7.09
N ALA A 170 9.49 13.88 -7.97
CA ALA A 170 9.54 14.74 -9.14
C ALA A 170 9.51 16.21 -8.70
N THR A 171 10.39 17.00 -9.27
CA THR A 171 10.32 18.46 -9.12
C THR A 171 9.10 18.97 -9.90
N PRO A 172 8.34 19.94 -9.35
CA PRO A 172 7.20 20.56 -10.03
C PRO A 172 7.54 21.16 -11.38
#